data_a0b759e680c04c22ba0ac899a94a6352
#
_entry.id   a0b759e680c04c22ba0ac899a94a6352
#
_cell.length_a   1.000
_cell.length_b   1.000
_cell.length_c   1.000
_cell.angle_alpha   90.00
_cell.angle_beta   90.00
_cell.angle_gamma   90.00
#
_symmetry.space_group_name_H-M   'P 1'
#
loop_
_entity.id
_entity.type
_entity.pdbx_description
1 polymer ?
#
loop_
_entity_poly.entity_id
_entity_poly.type
_entity_poly.pdbx_seq_one_letter_code
_entity_poly.pdbx_strand_id
1 'polypeptide(L)'
;MAEPRWVERLVVEAVHLDQLREHGGLSGLRDENALESALARAHQKWQYDSRARFPELVAASGFGIARNHPYRDGNKRTGFLAMAIFAGLNGYALDATDAEVVTVMLGLAAGHLNEQELADWLTSHLARSK
;
A
#
# COMPACT_ATOMS: atom_id res chain seq x y z
N MET A 1 -20.86 2.15 -1.14
CA MET A 1 -19.75 2.79 -0.42
C MET A 1 -19.47 4.15 -1.02
N ALA A 2 -19.40 5.17 -0.19
CA ALA A 2 -19.01 6.50 -0.64
C ALA A 2 -17.56 6.49 -1.13
N GLU A 3 -17.24 7.42 -2.03
CA GLU A 3 -15.88 7.51 -2.54
C GLU A 3 -14.89 7.75 -1.43
N PRO A 4 -13.83 6.92 -1.31
CA PRO A 4 -12.78 7.13 -0.32
C PRO A 4 -11.94 8.37 -0.61
N ARG A 5 -11.18 8.82 0.38
CA ARG A 5 -10.10 9.78 0.18
C ARG A 5 -8.87 9.02 -0.31
N TRP A 6 -8.27 9.51 -1.39
CA TRP A 6 -7.16 8.83 -2.06
C TRP A 6 -5.81 9.35 -1.55
N VAL A 7 -4.81 8.49 -1.57
CA VAL A 7 -3.43 8.91 -1.25
C VAL A 7 -2.83 9.53 -2.50
N GLU A 8 -2.37 10.77 -2.39
CA GLU A 8 -1.77 11.49 -3.50
C GLU A 8 -0.31 11.11 -3.71
N ARG A 9 0.18 11.26 -4.94
CA ARG A 9 1.56 10.92 -5.30
C ARG A 9 2.59 11.64 -4.40
N LEU A 10 2.39 12.92 -4.14
CA LEU A 10 3.32 13.69 -3.29
C LEU A 10 3.44 13.09 -1.89
N VAL A 11 2.37 12.54 -1.34
CA VAL A 11 2.40 11.88 -0.02
C VAL A 11 3.25 10.62 -0.10
N VAL A 12 3.05 9.79 -1.12
CA VAL A 12 3.84 8.56 -1.32
C VAL A 12 5.32 8.88 -1.50
N GLU A 13 5.64 9.90 -2.30
CA GLU A 13 7.02 10.32 -2.53
C GLU A 13 7.67 10.83 -1.25
N ALA A 14 6.94 11.61 -0.45
CA ALA A 14 7.45 12.09 0.83
C ALA A 14 7.72 10.95 1.81
N VAL A 15 6.80 9.98 1.87
CA VAL A 15 6.94 8.78 2.70
C VAL A 15 8.16 7.98 2.26
N HIS A 16 8.32 7.77 0.97
CA HIS A 16 9.47 7.04 0.43
C HIS A 16 10.79 7.71 0.81
N LEU A 17 10.88 9.02 0.62
CA LEU A 17 12.07 9.78 0.98
C LEU A 17 12.38 9.69 2.48
N ASP A 18 11.35 9.78 3.31
CA ASP A 18 11.48 9.64 4.76
C ASP A 18 12.00 8.27 5.16
N GLN A 19 11.52 7.21 4.52
CA GLN A 19 11.99 5.84 4.77
C GLN A 19 13.47 5.68 4.40
N LEU A 20 13.90 6.29 3.31
CA LEU A 20 15.31 6.26 2.93
C LEU A 20 16.19 7.00 3.94
N ARG A 21 15.73 8.13 4.47
CA ARG A 21 16.46 8.88 5.51
C ARG A 21 16.59 8.08 6.80
N GLU A 22 15.56 7.36 7.16
CA GLU A 22 15.52 6.60 8.41
C GLU A 22 16.27 5.28 8.31
N HIS A 23 16.16 4.59 7.19
CA HIS A 23 16.67 3.21 7.03
C HIS A 23 17.80 3.08 6.02
N GLY A 24 18.13 4.14 5.29
CA GLY A 24 19.11 4.08 4.21
C GLY A 24 18.54 3.47 2.94
N GLY A 25 19.37 3.35 1.92
CA GLY A 25 19.02 2.77 0.64
C GLY A 25 19.27 3.74 -0.52
N LEU A 26 19.15 3.24 -1.73
CA LEU A 26 19.35 4.01 -2.95
C LEU A 26 18.12 4.86 -3.25
N SER A 27 18.33 6.15 -3.49
CA SER A 27 17.26 7.07 -3.86
C SER A 27 16.87 6.93 -5.33
N GLY A 28 15.68 7.38 -5.66
CA GLY A 28 15.21 7.54 -7.03
C GLY A 28 14.29 6.43 -7.50
N LEU A 29 13.68 6.70 -8.64
CA LEU A 29 12.79 5.78 -9.32
C LEU A 29 13.58 4.78 -10.15
N ARG A 30 13.13 3.53 -10.13
CA ARG A 30 13.57 2.48 -11.04
C ARG A 30 12.68 2.47 -12.28
N ASP A 31 11.37 2.69 -12.09
CA ASP A 31 10.37 2.56 -13.15
C ASP A 31 9.20 3.52 -12.89
N GLU A 32 9.15 4.59 -13.66
CA GLU A 32 8.10 5.62 -13.56
C GLU A 32 6.72 5.05 -13.88
N ASN A 33 6.62 4.20 -14.91
CA ASN A 33 5.35 3.61 -15.31
C ASN A 33 4.82 2.67 -14.22
N ALA A 34 5.70 1.94 -13.55
CA ALA A 34 5.31 1.07 -12.43
C ALA A 34 4.75 1.91 -11.28
N LEU A 35 5.34 3.07 -11.00
CA LEU A 35 4.83 3.96 -9.95
C LEU A 35 3.45 4.51 -10.31
N GLU A 36 3.28 5.03 -11.52
CA GLU A 36 1.99 5.55 -11.99
C GLU A 36 0.90 4.48 -11.93
N SER A 37 1.20 3.27 -12.41
CA SER A 37 0.26 2.16 -12.35
C SER A 37 -0.10 1.79 -10.91
N ALA A 38 0.90 1.75 -10.03
CA ALA A 38 0.67 1.42 -8.62
C ALA A 38 -0.24 2.45 -7.94
N LEU A 39 0.01 3.73 -8.18
CA LEU A 39 -0.78 4.82 -7.59
C LEU A 39 -2.22 4.83 -8.10
N ALA A 40 -2.44 4.40 -9.34
CA ALA A 40 -3.77 4.41 -9.95
C ALA A 40 -4.64 3.20 -9.57
N ARG A 41 -4.04 2.10 -9.04
CA ARG A 41 -4.75 0.83 -8.84
C ARG A 41 -6.00 0.93 -7.97
N ALA A 42 -5.90 1.59 -6.82
CA ALA A 42 -7.03 1.65 -5.88
C ALA A 42 -8.21 2.42 -6.48
N HIS A 43 -7.93 3.57 -7.11
CA HIS A 43 -8.97 4.38 -7.72
C HIS A 43 -9.63 3.65 -8.90
N GLN A 44 -8.84 2.99 -9.74
CA GLN A 44 -9.35 2.19 -10.85
C GLN A 44 -10.23 1.04 -10.35
N LYS A 45 -9.79 0.35 -9.29
CA LYS A 45 -10.58 -0.72 -8.71
C LYS A 45 -11.93 -0.20 -8.21
N TRP A 46 -11.93 0.94 -7.55
CA TRP A 46 -13.18 1.55 -7.08
C TRP A 46 -14.11 1.91 -8.24
N GLN A 47 -13.56 2.42 -9.36
CA GLN A 47 -14.35 2.81 -10.53
C GLN A 47 -14.94 1.62 -11.29
N TYR A 48 -14.18 0.53 -11.40
CA TYR A 48 -14.53 -0.59 -12.30
C TYR A 48 -15.05 -1.84 -11.60
N ASP A 49 -14.95 -1.91 -10.28
CA ASP A 49 -15.45 -3.04 -9.49
C ASP A 49 -16.46 -2.54 -8.45
N SER A 50 -17.75 -2.63 -8.80
CA SER A 50 -18.83 -2.18 -7.92
C SER A 50 -18.95 -3.01 -6.63
N ARG A 51 -18.29 -4.17 -6.56
CA ARG A 51 -18.29 -5.05 -5.39
C ARG A 51 -17.06 -4.88 -4.51
N ALA A 52 -16.13 -4.01 -4.90
CA ALA A 52 -14.91 -3.80 -4.14
C ALA A 52 -15.25 -3.27 -2.74
N ARG A 53 -14.70 -3.94 -1.74
CA ARG A 53 -14.83 -3.51 -0.34
C ARG A 53 -13.60 -2.72 0.06
N PHE A 54 -13.70 -1.97 1.15
CA PHE A 54 -12.61 -1.10 1.59
C PHE A 54 -11.27 -1.84 1.77
N PRO A 55 -11.20 -3.03 2.40
CA PRO A 55 -9.92 -3.76 2.50
C PRO A 55 -9.30 -4.07 1.14
N GLU A 56 -10.11 -4.30 0.11
CA GLU A 56 -9.61 -4.55 -1.23
C GLU A 56 -9.00 -3.29 -1.86
N LEU A 57 -9.56 -2.12 -1.57
CA LEU A 57 -9.00 -0.85 -2.01
C LEU A 57 -7.70 -0.54 -1.28
N VAL A 58 -7.63 -0.83 0.03
CA VAL A 58 -6.39 -0.68 0.81
C VAL A 58 -5.30 -1.58 0.24
N ALA A 59 -5.62 -2.84 -0.05
CA ALA A 59 -4.68 -3.76 -0.68
C ALA A 59 -4.16 -3.20 -2.00
N ALA A 60 -5.06 -2.72 -2.85
CA ALA A 60 -4.69 -2.15 -4.14
C ALA A 60 -3.74 -0.95 -4.00
N SER A 61 -3.89 -0.13 -2.94
CA SER A 61 -3.07 1.06 -2.74
C SER A 61 -1.60 0.75 -2.47
N GLY A 62 -1.29 -0.41 -1.91
CA GLY A 62 0.09 -0.80 -1.58
C GLY A 62 0.66 -1.94 -2.39
N PHE A 63 -0.21 -2.76 -3.01
CA PHE A 63 0.20 -3.96 -3.72
C PHE A 63 1.21 -3.67 -4.85
N GLY A 64 0.89 -2.70 -5.71
CA GLY A 64 1.74 -2.37 -6.85
C GLY A 64 3.12 -1.86 -6.43
N ILE A 65 3.18 -1.07 -5.36
CA ILE A 65 4.46 -0.54 -4.86
C ILE A 65 5.33 -1.67 -4.33
N ALA A 66 4.77 -2.52 -3.47
CA ALA A 66 5.51 -3.61 -2.86
C ALA A 66 5.90 -4.70 -3.86
N ARG A 67 5.04 -4.98 -4.86
CA ARG A 67 5.24 -6.08 -5.81
C ARG A 67 6.09 -5.68 -7.01
N ASN A 68 5.87 -4.51 -7.57
CA ASN A 68 6.49 -4.10 -8.83
C ASN A 68 7.75 -3.25 -8.66
N HIS A 69 8.09 -2.89 -7.42
CA HIS A 69 9.34 -2.19 -7.08
C HIS A 69 9.58 -0.95 -7.95
N PRO A 70 8.67 0.06 -7.94
CA PRO A 70 8.88 1.27 -8.75
C PRO A 70 10.08 2.10 -8.31
N TYR A 71 10.46 2.04 -7.05
CA TYR A 71 11.65 2.72 -6.53
C TYR A 71 12.85 1.78 -6.55
N ARG A 72 14.05 2.34 -6.42
CA ARG A 72 15.29 1.55 -6.31
C ARG A 72 15.33 0.77 -5.00
N ASP A 73 14.93 1.41 -3.90
CA ASP A 73 14.87 0.79 -2.57
C ASP A 73 13.66 1.29 -1.79
N GLY A 74 13.33 0.63 -0.70
CA GLY A 74 12.28 1.06 0.21
C GLY A 74 10.86 0.73 -0.22
N ASN A 75 10.68 -0.11 -1.23
CA ASN A 75 9.35 -0.42 -1.79
C ASN A 75 8.42 -1.11 -0.80
N LYS A 76 8.92 -2.08 -0.03
CA LYS A 76 8.10 -2.81 0.94
C LYS A 76 7.55 -1.87 2.01
N ARG A 77 8.43 -1.05 2.61
CA ARG A 77 8.03 -0.10 3.65
C ARG A 77 7.10 0.97 3.09
N THR A 78 7.41 1.50 1.92
CA THR A 78 6.57 2.52 1.26
C THR A 78 5.19 1.95 0.92
N GLY A 79 5.13 0.74 0.40
CA GLY A 79 3.86 0.05 0.12
C GLY A 79 3.01 -0.14 1.37
N PHE A 80 3.63 -0.58 2.47
CA PHE A 80 2.93 -0.72 3.75
C PHE A 80 2.41 0.63 4.26
N LEU A 81 3.24 1.65 4.24
CA LEU A 81 2.85 2.98 4.73
C LEU A 81 1.76 3.62 3.85
N ALA A 82 1.80 3.39 2.54
CA ALA A 82 0.72 3.82 1.65
C ALA A 82 -0.62 3.21 2.06
N MET A 83 -0.64 1.92 2.40
CA MET A 83 -1.85 1.25 2.91
C MET A 83 -2.29 1.83 4.24
N ALA A 84 -1.36 2.04 5.16
CA ALA A 84 -1.68 2.59 6.48
C ALA A 84 -2.23 4.01 6.38
N ILE A 85 -1.66 4.84 5.52
CA ILE A 85 -2.12 6.21 5.29
C ILE A 85 -3.51 6.21 4.64
N PHE A 86 -3.71 5.38 3.63
CA PHE A 86 -5.02 5.27 2.98
C PHE A 86 -6.09 4.85 3.99
N ALA A 87 -5.80 3.85 4.80
CA ALA A 87 -6.71 3.43 5.87
C ALA A 87 -7.00 4.58 6.82
N GLY A 88 -5.95 5.29 7.28
CA GLY A 88 -6.08 6.41 8.21
C GLY A 88 -6.91 7.57 7.66
N LEU A 89 -6.71 7.92 6.39
CA LEU A 89 -7.51 8.96 5.74
C LEU A 89 -9.00 8.64 5.72
N ASN A 90 -9.34 7.38 5.80
CA ASN A 90 -10.72 6.90 5.71
C ASN A 90 -11.27 6.36 7.04
N GLY A 91 -10.62 6.70 8.15
CA GLY A 91 -11.13 6.40 9.49
C GLY A 91 -10.80 5.02 10.03
N TYR A 92 -9.74 4.39 9.52
CA TYR A 92 -9.30 3.07 9.97
C TYR A 92 -7.83 3.10 10.39
N ALA A 93 -7.44 2.12 11.19
CA ALA A 93 -6.05 1.88 11.55
C ALA A 93 -5.69 0.43 11.26
N LEU A 94 -4.44 0.19 10.91
CA LEU A 94 -3.92 -1.17 10.79
C LEU A 94 -3.49 -1.65 12.18
N ASP A 95 -4.12 -2.70 12.66
CA ASP A 95 -3.84 -3.32 13.95
C ASP A 95 -3.07 -4.62 13.69
N ALA A 96 -1.76 -4.52 13.60
CA ALA A 96 -0.87 -5.63 13.34
C ALA A 96 0.45 -5.42 14.06
N THR A 97 1.07 -6.52 14.50
CA THR A 97 2.40 -6.45 15.09
C THR A 97 3.45 -6.20 14.01
N ASP A 98 4.63 -5.72 14.42
CA ASP A 98 5.74 -5.52 13.49
C ASP A 98 6.11 -6.82 12.78
N ALA A 99 6.11 -7.94 13.49
CA ALA A 99 6.40 -9.25 12.89
C ALA A 99 5.37 -9.64 11.83
N GLU A 100 4.09 -9.39 12.07
CA GLU A 100 3.03 -9.66 11.10
C GLU A 100 3.21 -8.81 9.84
N VAL A 101 3.52 -7.53 10.01
CA VAL A 101 3.77 -6.60 8.90
C VAL A 101 4.95 -7.08 8.06
N VAL A 102 6.07 -7.40 8.69
CA VAL A 102 7.27 -7.86 7.99
C VAL A 102 6.97 -9.13 7.21
N THR A 103 6.29 -10.10 7.83
CA THR A 103 5.96 -11.37 7.19
C THR A 103 5.10 -11.16 5.94
N VAL A 104 4.05 -10.35 6.04
CA VAL A 104 3.14 -10.09 4.93
C VAL A 104 3.85 -9.36 3.79
N MET A 105 4.65 -8.34 4.11
CA MET A 105 5.32 -7.55 3.09
C MET A 105 6.43 -8.33 2.38
N LEU A 106 7.13 -9.20 3.09
CA LEU A 106 8.11 -10.11 2.48
C LEU A 106 7.43 -11.09 1.54
N GLY A 107 6.32 -11.69 1.97
CA GLY A 107 5.56 -12.63 1.13
C GLY A 107 5.03 -11.97 -0.13
N LEU A 108 4.55 -10.74 0.00
CA LEU A 108 4.05 -9.96 -1.11
C LEU A 108 5.15 -9.63 -2.12
N ALA A 109 6.29 -9.13 -1.64
CA ALA A 109 7.42 -8.78 -2.49
C ALA A 109 8.02 -9.99 -3.21
N ALA A 110 8.03 -11.15 -2.55
CA ALA A 110 8.53 -12.41 -3.12
C ALA A 110 7.54 -13.09 -4.09
N GLY A 111 6.32 -12.59 -4.19
CA GLY A 111 5.30 -13.18 -5.05
C GLY A 111 4.56 -14.37 -4.45
N HIS A 112 4.72 -14.61 -3.16
CA HIS A 112 4.03 -15.69 -2.44
C HIS A 112 2.63 -15.32 -1.98
N LEU A 113 2.27 -14.04 -2.04
CA LEU A 113 1.00 -13.49 -1.58
C LEU A 113 0.42 -12.63 -2.71
N ASN A 114 -0.78 -12.94 -3.15
CA ASN A 114 -1.43 -12.14 -4.18
C ASN A 114 -2.28 -11.00 -3.58
N GLU A 115 -2.84 -10.15 -4.43
CA GLU A 115 -3.59 -8.99 -3.98
C GLU A 115 -4.83 -9.37 -3.16
N GLN A 116 -5.53 -10.44 -3.55
CA GLN A 116 -6.73 -10.89 -2.81
C GLN A 116 -6.35 -11.44 -1.44
N GLU A 117 -5.26 -12.18 -1.34
CA GLU A 117 -4.76 -12.67 -0.05
C GLU A 117 -4.35 -11.52 0.86
N LEU A 118 -3.75 -10.47 0.29
CA LEU A 118 -3.45 -9.24 1.03
C LEU A 118 -4.72 -8.57 1.54
N ALA A 119 -5.76 -8.49 0.70
CA ALA A 119 -7.04 -7.93 1.10
C ALA A 119 -7.69 -8.74 2.23
N ASP A 120 -7.59 -10.06 2.18
CA ASP A 120 -8.10 -10.94 3.24
C ASP A 120 -7.37 -10.71 4.56
N TRP A 121 -6.04 -10.57 4.49
CA TRP A 121 -5.23 -10.24 5.66
C TRP A 121 -5.64 -8.88 6.25
N LEU A 122 -5.82 -7.88 5.38
CA LEU A 122 -6.26 -6.54 5.81
C LEU A 122 -7.64 -6.56 6.45
N THR A 123 -8.55 -7.40 5.94
CA THR A 123 -9.89 -7.54 6.53
C THR A 123 -9.79 -7.93 8.00
N SER A 124 -8.82 -8.76 8.37
CA SER A 124 -8.62 -9.21 9.75
C SER A 124 -7.84 -8.22 10.61
N HIS A 125 -7.20 -7.23 10.00
CA HIS A 125 -6.28 -6.31 10.71
C HIS A 125 -6.67 -4.84 10.62
N LEU A 126 -7.74 -4.49 9.90
CA LEU A 126 -8.26 -3.13 9.89
C LEU A 126 -9.28 -2.94 11.01
N ALA A 127 -9.11 -1.88 11.79
CA ALA A 127 -10.02 -1.50 12.86
C ALA A 127 -10.44 -0.05 12.69
N ARG A 128 -11.68 0.26 13.02
CA ARG A 128 -12.13 1.66 12.98
C ARG A 128 -11.37 2.47 14.00
N SER A 129 -10.89 3.63 13.57
CA SER A 129 -10.28 4.61 14.47
C SER A 129 -11.36 5.25 15.34
N LYS A 130 -11.01 5.52 16.57
CA LYS A 130 -11.90 6.19 17.51
C LYS A 130 -11.92 7.70 17.30
#